data_8cc2ff08b7fef2839d1fd03c608d7c62
#
_entry.id   8cc2ff08b7fef2839d1fd03c608d7c62
#
_cell.length_a   1.000
_cell.length_b   1.000
_cell.length_c   1.000
_cell.angle_alpha   90.00
_cell.angle_beta   90.00
_cell.angle_gamma   90.00
#
_symmetry.space_group_name_H-M   'P 1'
#
loop_
_entity.id
_entity.type
_entity.pdbx_description
1 polymer ?
#
loop_
_entity_poly.entity_id
_entity_poly.type
_entity_poly.pdbx_seq_one_letter_code
_entity_poly.pdbx_strand_id
1 'polypeptide(L)'
;MSRRKLSLSALTVLELTPPQMVECAAQAGYDFVGLRLLPATDTEVRHEIVGATSLKRETLAALKDTGIGVLDAEILRLKPDTNVADYEPMLETAAELGARYVLVAGNDPDESRTADRLAALCDIAQPYGLSPSLEPMPWTDAKDIVQGARIVTAAGRANTGLIVDPIHFDRAGSSTETLRALPREWFGYVQFCDASAARPADLDTLLYQARAERMIPGEGGLDLAGILRALPDDLPLSIEVPMNEWARTASALTRAKRLREATLAVVQETYAEH
;
A
#
# COMPACT_ATOMS: atom_id res chain seq x y z
N MET A 1 14.04 21.04 -0.96
CA MET A 1 13.53 19.74 -0.52
C MET A 1 13.99 18.66 -1.52
N SER A 2 14.43 17.48 -1.07
CA SER A 2 14.70 16.38 -2.01
C SER A 2 13.37 15.96 -2.66
N ARG A 3 13.41 15.54 -3.93
CA ARG A 3 12.22 15.05 -4.63
C ARG A 3 11.64 13.85 -3.87
N ARG A 4 10.37 13.92 -3.46
CA ARG A 4 9.66 12.82 -2.82
C ARG A 4 9.65 11.60 -3.75
N LYS A 5 9.94 10.43 -3.22
CA LYS A 5 9.97 9.17 -3.96
C LYS A 5 8.56 8.66 -4.24
N LEU A 6 8.33 8.12 -5.43
CA LEU A 6 7.03 7.60 -5.86
C LEU A 6 7.11 6.12 -6.20
N SER A 7 6.13 5.35 -5.74
CA SER A 7 5.92 3.94 -6.09
C SER A 7 4.63 3.78 -6.89
N LEU A 8 4.63 2.89 -7.87
CA LEU A 8 3.43 2.45 -8.57
C LEU A 8 2.88 1.22 -7.84
N SER A 9 1.72 1.33 -7.19
CA SER A 9 1.06 0.19 -6.51
C SER A 9 0.44 -0.78 -7.50
N ALA A 10 0.46 -2.07 -7.15
CA ALA A 10 -0.08 -3.15 -7.97
C ALA A 10 -1.55 -2.92 -8.36
N LEU A 11 -2.39 -2.46 -7.42
CA LEU A 11 -3.83 -2.27 -7.66
C LEU A 11 -4.11 -1.23 -8.76
N THR A 12 -3.21 -0.30 -9.01
CA THR A 12 -3.35 0.74 -10.06
C THR A 12 -3.30 0.16 -11.47
N VAL A 13 -2.54 -0.91 -11.67
CA VAL A 13 -2.25 -1.53 -12.98
C VAL A 13 -2.29 -3.06 -12.89
N LEU A 14 -3.28 -3.59 -12.18
CA LEU A 14 -3.38 -5.01 -11.83
C LEU A 14 -3.51 -5.95 -13.04
N GLU A 15 -3.83 -5.41 -14.21
CA GLU A 15 -3.82 -6.13 -15.48
C GLU A 15 -2.41 -6.50 -15.99
N LEU A 16 -1.36 -5.87 -15.44
CA LEU A 16 0.03 -6.14 -15.81
C LEU A 16 0.62 -7.28 -14.99
N THR A 17 1.45 -8.09 -15.64
CA THR A 17 2.31 -9.03 -14.90
C THR A 17 3.41 -8.25 -14.14
N PRO A 18 3.99 -8.80 -13.06
CA PRO A 18 5.04 -8.13 -12.30
C PRO A 18 6.19 -7.53 -13.13
N PRO A 19 6.82 -8.22 -14.11
CA PRO A 19 7.86 -7.59 -14.95
C PRO A 19 7.31 -6.47 -15.82
N GLN A 20 6.10 -6.61 -16.40
CA GLN A 20 5.45 -5.54 -17.17
C GLN A 20 5.15 -4.30 -16.30
N MET A 21 4.79 -4.51 -15.05
CA MET A 21 4.56 -3.43 -14.09
C MET A 21 5.86 -2.67 -13.80
N VAL A 22 6.98 -3.36 -13.62
CA VAL A 22 8.31 -2.76 -13.44
C VAL A 22 8.68 -1.90 -14.65
N GLU A 23 8.51 -2.42 -15.87
CA GLU A 23 8.74 -1.67 -17.11
C GLU A 23 7.84 -0.44 -17.24
N CYS A 24 6.55 -0.58 -16.90
CA CYS A 24 5.59 0.52 -16.89
C CYS A 24 5.99 1.62 -15.91
N ALA A 25 6.40 1.26 -14.69
CA ALA A 25 6.87 2.19 -13.68
C ALA A 25 8.13 2.96 -14.15
N ALA A 26 9.09 2.27 -14.75
CA ALA A 26 10.29 2.89 -15.33
C ALA A 26 9.94 3.90 -16.43
N GLN A 27 9.10 3.51 -17.38
CA GLN A 27 8.68 4.37 -18.49
C GLN A 27 7.82 5.57 -18.03
N ALA A 28 7.10 5.41 -16.91
CA ALA A 28 6.32 6.48 -16.31
C ALA A 28 7.14 7.38 -15.37
N GLY A 29 8.38 7.01 -15.03
CA GLY A 29 9.31 7.80 -14.21
C GLY A 29 9.09 7.66 -12.70
N TYR A 30 8.59 6.52 -12.24
CA TYR A 30 8.54 6.15 -10.83
C TYR A 30 9.92 5.74 -10.30
N ASP A 31 10.06 5.70 -8.97
CA ASP A 31 11.27 5.23 -8.30
C ASP A 31 11.12 3.78 -7.86
N PHE A 32 9.88 3.34 -7.55
CA PHE A 32 9.56 2.04 -7.01
C PHE A 32 8.29 1.46 -7.64
N VAL A 33 8.07 0.17 -7.36
CA VAL A 33 6.79 -0.55 -7.50
C VAL A 33 6.39 -1.19 -6.18
N GLY A 34 5.08 -1.34 -5.95
CA GLY A 34 4.53 -2.26 -4.96
C GLY A 34 4.01 -3.50 -5.67
N LEU A 35 4.41 -4.70 -5.27
CA LEU A 35 4.11 -5.93 -6.00
C LEU A 35 3.06 -6.79 -5.28
N ARG A 36 2.01 -7.21 -5.99
CA ARG A 36 1.00 -8.14 -5.51
C ARG A 36 1.51 -9.57 -5.62
N LEU A 37 2.10 -10.11 -4.54
CA LEU A 37 2.62 -11.48 -4.47
C LEU A 37 1.53 -12.50 -4.11
N LEU A 38 0.53 -12.09 -3.33
CA LEU A 38 -0.64 -12.88 -2.99
C LEU A 38 -1.91 -12.11 -3.37
N PRO A 39 -2.93 -12.77 -3.95
CA PRO A 39 -4.16 -12.11 -4.34
C PRO A 39 -4.92 -11.57 -3.12
N ALA A 40 -5.54 -10.40 -3.27
CA ALA A 40 -6.36 -9.81 -2.21
C ALA A 40 -7.72 -10.49 -2.06
N THR A 41 -8.22 -11.14 -3.13
CA THR A 41 -9.49 -11.87 -3.17
C THR A 41 -9.33 -13.17 -3.97
N ASP A 42 -10.26 -14.10 -3.80
CA ASP A 42 -10.24 -15.39 -4.51
C ASP A 42 -10.47 -15.25 -6.03
N THR A 43 -11.01 -14.12 -6.47
CA THR A 43 -11.28 -13.82 -7.89
C THR A 43 -10.19 -12.99 -8.56
N GLU A 44 -9.22 -12.49 -7.79
CA GLU A 44 -8.09 -11.74 -8.33
C GLU A 44 -7.11 -12.66 -9.05
N VAL A 45 -6.51 -12.16 -10.13
CA VAL A 45 -5.49 -12.92 -10.86
C VAL A 45 -4.32 -13.24 -9.94
N ARG A 46 -3.98 -14.52 -9.85
CA ARG A 46 -2.79 -14.98 -9.14
C ARG A 46 -1.62 -15.07 -10.11
N HIS A 47 -0.54 -14.41 -9.81
CA HIS A 47 0.73 -14.59 -10.48
C HIS A 47 1.60 -15.57 -9.70
N GLU A 48 2.08 -16.63 -10.35
CA GLU A 48 2.95 -17.65 -9.75
C GLU A 48 4.39 -17.09 -9.59
N ILE A 49 4.55 -16.12 -8.69
CA ILE A 49 5.81 -15.41 -8.45
C ILE A 49 6.53 -15.87 -7.17
N VAL A 50 5.80 -16.45 -6.20
CA VAL A 50 6.36 -16.90 -4.92
C VAL A 50 7.20 -18.16 -5.14
N GLY A 51 8.41 -18.19 -4.57
CA GLY A 51 9.35 -19.30 -4.70
C GLY A 51 10.24 -19.23 -5.95
N ALA A 52 10.79 -20.34 -6.39
CA ALA A 52 11.78 -20.43 -7.49
C ALA A 52 11.09 -20.50 -8.89
N THR A 53 10.33 -19.48 -9.25
CA THR A 53 9.53 -19.45 -10.49
C THR A 53 10.23 -18.74 -11.65
N SER A 54 9.77 -18.96 -12.90
CA SER A 54 10.23 -18.20 -14.07
C SER A 54 9.84 -16.73 -13.93
N LEU A 55 8.61 -16.46 -13.46
CA LEU A 55 8.09 -15.10 -13.32
C LEU A 55 8.92 -14.27 -12.32
N LYS A 56 9.36 -14.87 -11.19
CA LYS A 56 10.31 -14.20 -10.28
C LYS A 56 11.61 -13.83 -10.97
N ARG A 57 12.20 -14.75 -11.74
CA ARG A 57 13.45 -14.47 -12.49
C ARG A 57 13.28 -13.37 -13.51
N GLU A 58 12.17 -13.36 -14.24
CA GLU A 58 11.82 -12.31 -15.22
C GLU A 58 11.63 -10.95 -14.52
N THR A 59 10.96 -10.93 -13.35
CA THR A 59 10.80 -9.73 -12.56
C THR A 59 12.14 -9.18 -12.05
N LEU A 60 13.01 -10.06 -11.53
CA LEU A 60 14.36 -9.67 -11.10
C LEU A 60 15.19 -9.10 -12.26
N ALA A 61 15.08 -9.67 -13.46
CA ALA A 61 15.74 -9.14 -14.65
C ALA A 61 15.21 -7.74 -14.99
N ALA A 62 13.89 -7.54 -15.01
CA ALA A 62 13.28 -6.25 -15.28
C ALA A 62 13.69 -5.18 -14.23
N LEU A 63 13.71 -5.52 -12.95
CA LEU A 63 14.19 -4.64 -11.87
C LEU A 63 15.65 -4.21 -12.10
N LYS A 64 16.52 -5.17 -12.44
CA LYS A 64 17.92 -4.90 -12.73
C LYS A 64 18.11 -4.02 -13.95
N ASP A 65 17.38 -4.29 -15.03
CA ASP A 65 17.52 -3.60 -16.32
C ASP A 65 16.98 -2.16 -16.26
N THR A 66 15.95 -1.93 -15.45
CA THR A 66 15.31 -0.62 -15.30
C THR A 66 15.87 0.22 -14.16
N GLY A 67 16.47 -0.40 -13.15
CA GLY A 67 16.89 0.25 -11.91
C GLY A 67 15.73 0.63 -10.98
N ILE A 68 14.50 0.19 -11.26
CA ILE A 68 13.35 0.36 -10.35
C ILE A 68 13.54 -0.49 -9.10
N GLY A 69 13.26 0.07 -7.92
CA GLY A 69 13.21 -0.68 -6.67
C GLY A 69 11.82 -1.25 -6.37
N VAL A 70 11.74 -2.18 -5.43
CA VAL A 70 10.47 -2.63 -4.85
C VAL A 70 10.27 -1.95 -3.51
N LEU A 71 9.17 -1.23 -3.33
CA LEU A 71 8.83 -0.57 -2.07
C LEU A 71 8.21 -1.55 -1.10
N ASP A 72 7.17 -2.22 -1.55
CA ASP A 72 6.35 -3.11 -0.74
C ASP A 72 5.87 -4.35 -1.50
N ALA A 73 5.49 -5.35 -0.74
CA ALA A 73 4.86 -6.57 -1.21
C ALA A 73 3.47 -6.73 -0.57
N GLU A 74 2.48 -7.10 -1.37
CA GLU A 74 1.08 -7.17 -0.98
C GLU A 74 0.53 -8.60 -1.18
N ILE A 75 -0.46 -9.05 -0.44
CA ILE A 75 -1.08 -8.57 0.78
C ILE A 75 -1.23 -9.76 1.73
N LEU A 76 -0.83 -9.61 2.98
CA LEU A 76 -1.04 -10.62 4.01
C LEU A 76 -2.30 -10.31 4.82
N ARG A 77 -3.07 -11.34 5.16
CA ARG A 77 -4.30 -11.18 5.96
C ARG A 77 -4.20 -11.96 7.26
N LEU A 78 -4.30 -11.27 8.39
CA LEU A 78 -4.36 -11.89 9.70
C LEU A 78 -5.82 -12.23 10.01
N LYS A 79 -6.21 -13.49 9.80
CA LYS A 79 -7.53 -14.05 10.06
C LYS A 79 -7.50 -14.89 11.36
N PRO A 80 -8.67 -15.27 11.94
CA PRO A 80 -8.74 -16.12 13.13
C PRO A 80 -7.99 -17.46 13.05
N ASP A 81 -7.83 -18.00 11.85
CA ASP A 81 -7.17 -19.26 11.55
C ASP A 81 -5.78 -19.12 10.93
N THR A 82 -5.26 -17.90 10.78
CA THR A 82 -3.95 -17.66 10.16
C THR A 82 -2.82 -18.32 10.95
N ASN A 83 -2.05 -19.17 10.29
CA ASN A 83 -0.72 -19.58 10.73
C ASN A 83 0.31 -18.69 10.01
N VAL A 84 0.98 -17.79 10.73
CA VAL A 84 1.92 -16.82 10.13
C VAL A 84 3.15 -17.47 9.49
N ALA A 85 3.52 -18.68 9.93
CA ALA A 85 4.62 -19.44 9.31
C ALA A 85 4.36 -19.79 7.83
N ASP A 86 3.09 -19.89 7.43
CA ASP A 86 2.72 -20.19 6.05
C ASP A 86 3.06 -19.04 5.08
N TYR A 87 3.37 -17.85 5.61
CA TYR A 87 3.77 -16.68 4.84
C TYR A 87 5.29 -16.60 4.58
N GLU A 88 6.11 -17.45 5.21
CA GLU A 88 7.56 -17.39 5.05
C GLU A 88 8.03 -17.46 3.58
N PRO A 89 7.49 -18.32 2.69
CA PRO A 89 7.89 -18.33 1.28
C PRO A 89 7.60 -17.02 0.54
N MET A 90 6.53 -16.31 0.92
CA MET A 90 6.21 -14.99 0.37
C MET A 90 7.18 -13.93 0.89
N LEU A 91 7.52 -13.96 2.18
CA LEU A 91 8.50 -13.04 2.79
C LEU A 91 9.89 -13.22 2.17
N GLU A 92 10.36 -14.46 2.00
CA GLU A 92 11.61 -14.76 1.29
C GLU A 92 11.59 -14.19 -0.13
N THR A 93 10.52 -14.43 -0.88
CA THR A 93 10.36 -13.89 -2.24
C THR A 93 10.34 -12.36 -2.25
N ALA A 94 9.63 -11.72 -1.32
CA ALA A 94 9.60 -10.27 -1.19
C ALA A 94 10.99 -9.68 -0.93
N ALA A 95 11.76 -10.31 -0.04
CA ALA A 95 13.14 -9.91 0.25
C ALA A 95 14.07 -10.08 -0.95
N GLU A 96 13.98 -11.21 -1.67
CA GLU A 96 14.76 -11.45 -2.90
C GLU A 96 14.44 -10.41 -4.00
N LEU A 97 13.19 -9.95 -4.08
CA LEU A 97 12.77 -8.87 -4.98
C LEU A 97 13.21 -7.48 -4.50
N GLY A 98 13.70 -7.37 -3.26
CA GLY A 98 14.19 -6.11 -2.69
C GLY A 98 13.12 -5.25 -2.01
N ALA A 99 11.97 -5.82 -1.67
CA ALA A 99 10.93 -5.13 -0.89
C ALA A 99 11.45 -4.70 0.49
N ARG A 100 10.87 -3.63 1.03
CA ARG A 100 11.13 -3.14 2.38
C ARG A 100 9.96 -3.36 3.31
N TYR A 101 8.76 -3.25 2.80
CA TYR A 101 7.53 -3.32 3.55
C TYR A 101 6.66 -4.48 3.06
N VAL A 102 5.82 -4.98 3.94
CA VAL A 102 4.79 -5.97 3.61
C VAL A 102 3.46 -5.43 4.12
N LEU A 103 2.51 -5.27 3.21
CA LEU A 103 1.17 -4.79 3.55
C LEU A 103 0.40 -5.89 4.28
N VAL A 104 -0.14 -5.56 5.45
CA VAL A 104 -0.89 -6.47 6.32
C VAL A 104 -2.29 -5.93 6.58
N ALA A 105 -3.31 -6.74 6.38
CA ALA A 105 -4.70 -6.45 6.74
C ALA A 105 -5.12 -7.24 7.99
N GLY A 106 -5.76 -6.57 8.95
CA GLY A 106 -6.31 -7.17 10.16
C GLY A 106 -7.73 -7.67 9.93
N ASN A 107 -7.91 -8.97 9.73
CA ASN A 107 -9.19 -9.63 9.48
C ASN A 107 -9.57 -10.62 10.59
N ASP A 108 -9.30 -10.26 11.84
CA ASP A 108 -9.62 -11.03 13.03
C ASP A 108 -10.34 -10.10 14.05
N PRO A 109 -11.57 -10.41 14.45
CA PRO A 109 -12.31 -9.59 15.41
C PRO A 109 -11.67 -9.56 16.82
N ASP A 110 -10.73 -10.46 17.12
CA ASP A 110 -9.93 -10.45 18.34
C ASP A 110 -8.67 -9.60 18.13
N GLU A 111 -8.71 -8.35 18.63
CA GLU A 111 -7.61 -7.38 18.51
C GLU A 111 -6.32 -7.90 19.17
N SER A 112 -6.41 -8.61 20.30
CA SER A 112 -5.24 -9.18 20.99
C SER A 112 -4.57 -10.25 20.14
N ARG A 113 -5.37 -11.16 19.55
CA ARG A 113 -4.85 -12.20 18.65
C ARG A 113 -4.28 -11.63 17.37
N THR A 114 -4.86 -10.53 16.85
CA THR A 114 -4.28 -9.78 15.71
C THR A 114 -2.90 -9.24 16.07
N ALA A 115 -2.75 -8.63 17.26
CA ALA A 115 -1.48 -8.12 17.75
C ALA A 115 -0.42 -9.23 17.94
N ASP A 116 -0.79 -10.36 18.54
CA ASP A 116 0.09 -11.51 18.72
C ASP A 116 0.58 -12.07 17.37
N ARG A 117 -0.31 -12.15 16.36
CA ARG A 117 0.04 -12.62 15.02
C ARG A 117 0.89 -11.62 14.28
N LEU A 118 0.62 -10.32 14.41
CA LEU A 118 1.46 -9.27 13.85
C LEU A 118 2.87 -9.34 14.44
N ALA A 119 2.99 -9.54 15.76
CA ALA A 119 4.28 -9.73 16.43
C ALA A 119 5.02 -10.96 15.89
N ALA A 120 4.34 -12.11 15.80
CA ALA A 120 4.94 -13.33 15.25
C ALA A 120 5.34 -13.17 13.78
N LEU A 121 4.54 -12.47 12.97
CA LEU A 121 4.88 -12.16 11.58
C LEU A 121 6.12 -11.26 11.48
N CYS A 122 6.25 -10.27 12.36
CA CYS A 122 7.43 -9.41 12.44
C CYS A 122 8.68 -10.20 12.81
N ASP A 123 8.57 -11.15 13.74
CA ASP A 123 9.68 -12.02 14.14
C ASP A 123 10.18 -12.89 12.97
N ILE A 124 9.26 -13.45 12.16
CA ILE A 124 9.61 -14.21 10.95
C ILE A 124 10.17 -13.30 9.85
N ALA A 125 9.65 -12.08 9.70
CA ALA A 125 10.07 -11.14 8.67
C ALA A 125 11.43 -10.47 8.97
N GLN A 126 11.85 -10.40 10.24
CA GLN A 126 13.07 -9.71 10.67
C GLN A 126 14.34 -10.22 10.00
N PRO A 127 14.60 -11.55 9.87
CA PRO A 127 15.80 -12.05 9.20
C PRO A 127 15.88 -11.65 7.72
N TYR A 128 14.75 -11.37 7.10
CA TYR A 128 14.62 -10.93 5.71
C TYR A 128 14.75 -9.41 5.54
N GLY A 129 14.86 -8.65 6.65
CA GLY A 129 14.93 -7.19 6.62
C GLY A 129 13.60 -6.51 6.24
N LEU A 130 12.48 -7.22 6.39
CA LEU A 130 11.15 -6.74 6.03
C LEU A 130 10.41 -6.14 7.24
N SER A 131 9.55 -5.16 6.96
CA SER A 131 8.68 -4.51 7.94
C SER A 131 7.22 -4.77 7.60
N PRO A 132 6.55 -5.78 8.23
CA PRO A 132 5.11 -5.93 8.14
C PRO A 132 4.41 -4.68 8.69
N SER A 133 3.62 -4.01 7.87
CA SER A 133 2.94 -2.76 8.22
C SER A 133 1.44 -2.94 8.10
N LEU A 134 0.71 -2.64 9.17
CA LEU A 134 -0.74 -2.79 9.24
C LEU A 134 -1.42 -1.64 8.51
N GLU A 135 -2.32 -1.98 7.60
CA GLU A 135 -3.23 -1.04 6.94
C GLU A 135 -4.63 -1.13 7.55
N PRO A 136 -5.06 -0.13 8.34
CA PRO A 136 -6.45 -0.08 8.80
C PRO A 136 -7.40 0.24 7.64
N MET A 137 -8.43 -0.61 7.49
CA MET A 137 -9.45 -0.47 6.45
C MET A 137 -10.86 -0.59 7.06
N PRO A 138 -11.81 0.32 6.77
CA PRO A 138 -13.10 0.38 7.46
C PRO A 138 -13.98 -0.88 7.34
N TRP A 139 -13.72 -1.75 6.38
CA TRP A 139 -14.42 -3.03 6.18
C TRP A 139 -13.69 -4.25 6.74
N THR A 140 -12.54 -4.06 7.37
CA THR A 140 -11.80 -5.11 8.08
C THR A 140 -12.05 -5.03 9.58
N ASP A 141 -11.43 -5.91 10.36
CA ASP A 141 -11.53 -5.88 11.82
C ASP A 141 -10.57 -4.85 12.45
N ALA A 142 -9.46 -4.53 11.78
CA ALA A 142 -8.63 -3.36 12.07
C ALA A 142 -9.13 -2.16 11.23
N LYS A 143 -10.12 -1.41 11.76
CA LYS A 143 -10.96 -0.50 10.98
C LYS A 143 -10.40 0.90 10.78
N ASP A 144 -9.68 1.42 11.76
CA ASP A 144 -9.23 2.81 11.80
C ASP A 144 -7.83 2.95 12.39
N ILE A 145 -7.27 4.16 12.27
CA ILE A 145 -5.89 4.44 12.70
C ILE A 145 -5.70 4.30 14.22
N VAL A 146 -6.74 4.52 15.03
CA VAL A 146 -6.67 4.39 16.48
C VAL A 146 -6.56 2.92 16.89
N GLN A 147 -7.38 2.07 16.27
CA GLN A 147 -7.33 0.63 16.47
C GLN A 147 -6.02 0.05 15.94
N GLY A 148 -5.58 0.47 14.74
CA GLY A 148 -4.28 0.08 14.19
C GLY A 148 -3.12 0.44 15.12
N ALA A 149 -3.14 1.62 15.72
CA ALA A 149 -2.13 2.06 16.68
C ALA A 149 -2.11 1.20 17.95
N ARG A 150 -3.27 0.78 18.47
CA ARG A 150 -3.32 -0.15 19.62
C ARG A 150 -2.72 -1.51 19.27
N ILE A 151 -3.06 -2.05 18.08
CA ILE A 151 -2.54 -3.34 17.60
C ILE A 151 -1.01 -3.28 17.45
N VAL A 152 -0.47 -2.25 16.80
CA VAL A 152 0.99 -2.06 16.61
C VAL A 152 1.70 -1.89 17.96
N THR A 153 1.11 -1.12 18.89
CA THR A 153 1.64 -0.96 20.25
C THR A 153 1.70 -2.29 20.98
N ALA A 154 0.61 -3.08 20.92
CA ALA A 154 0.53 -4.39 21.58
C ALA A 154 1.48 -5.42 20.95
N ALA A 155 1.67 -5.39 19.63
CA ALA A 155 2.64 -6.24 18.93
C ALA A 155 4.09 -5.98 19.41
N GLY A 156 4.44 -4.73 19.74
CA GLY A 156 5.68 -4.36 20.41
C GLY A 156 6.95 -4.75 19.64
N ARG A 157 6.96 -4.62 18.31
CA ARG A 157 8.10 -4.92 17.45
C ARG A 157 8.60 -3.66 16.75
N ALA A 158 9.92 -3.54 16.60
CA ALA A 158 10.54 -2.38 15.96
C ALA A 158 10.39 -2.38 14.42
N ASN A 159 10.20 -3.54 13.81
CA ASN A 159 10.02 -3.71 12.38
C ASN A 159 8.53 -3.77 11.98
N THR A 160 7.68 -3.00 12.63
CA THR A 160 6.27 -2.87 12.23
C THR A 160 5.83 -1.41 12.26
N GLY A 161 4.68 -1.12 11.68
CA GLY A 161 4.11 0.20 11.65
C GLY A 161 2.72 0.22 11.03
N LEU A 162 2.35 1.40 10.56
CA LEU A 162 1.05 1.68 9.96
C LEU A 162 1.20 2.17 8.53
N ILE A 163 0.31 1.73 7.68
CA ILE A 163 0.12 2.31 6.35
C ILE A 163 -1.10 3.23 6.43
N VAL A 164 -0.95 4.42 5.88
CA VAL A 164 -2.05 5.37 5.71
C VAL A 164 -2.45 5.38 4.25
N ASP A 165 -3.71 5.04 4.00
CA ASP A 165 -4.36 5.23 2.72
C ASP A 165 -5.45 6.31 2.90
N PRO A 166 -5.43 7.43 2.15
CA PRO A 166 -6.36 8.54 2.33
C PRO A 166 -7.83 8.15 2.25
N ILE A 167 -8.20 7.22 1.36
CA ILE A 167 -9.60 6.79 1.26
C ILE A 167 -10.01 5.97 2.49
N HIS A 168 -9.16 5.07 2.97
CA HIS A 168 -9.46 4.28 4.18
C HIS A 168 -9.49 5.17 5.41
N PHE A 169 -8.53 6.07 5.51
CA PHE A 169 -8.43 7.05 6.60
C PHE A 169 -9.68 7.93 6.72
N ASP A 170 -10.14 8.51 5.60
CA ASP A 170 -11.35 9.32 5.59
C ASP A 170 -12.59 8.47 5.88
N ARG A 171 -12.76 7.33 5.19
CA ARG A 171 -13.96 6.49 5.32
C ARG A 171 -14.11 5.88 6.72
N ALA A 172 -13.01 5.69 7.44
CA ALA A 172 -12.99 5.28 8.85
C ALA A 172 -13.30 6.45 9.82
N GLY A 173 -13.37 7.68 9.34
CA GLY A 173 -13.57 8.85 10.19
C GLY A 173 -12.35 9.23 11.04
N SER A 174 -11.16 8.83 10.62
CA SER A 174 -9.90 9.14 11.30
C SER A 174 -9.57 10.63 11.19
N SER A 175 -8.79 11.17 12.13
CA SER A 175 -8.40 12.58 12.14
C SER A 175 -6.90 12.78 11.98
N THR A 176 -6.50 13.84 11.29
CA THR A 176 -5.09 14.22 11.14
C THR A 176 -4.42 14.60 12.46
N GLU A 177 -5.20 15.01 13.47
CA GLU A 177 -4.71 15.26 14.83
C GLU A 177 -4.24 13.95 15.48
N THR A 178 -5.05 12.88 15.39
CA THR A 178 -4.66 11.54 15.84
C THR A 178 -3.38 11.10 15.12
N LEU A 179 -3.29 11.31 13.82
CA LEU A 179 -2.14 10.91 13.02
C LEU A 179 -0.85 11.60 13.46
N ARG A 180 -0.90 12.90 13.77
CA ARG A 180 0.25 13.68 14.31
C ARG A 180 0.73 13.21 15.67
N ALA A 181 -0.15 12.61 16.48
CA ALA A 181 0.17 12.12 17.82
C ALA A 181 0.88 10.76 17.82
N LEU A 182 0.92 10.04 16.69
CA LEU A 182 1.55 8.72 16.59
C LEU A 182 3.06 8.85 16.37
N PRO A 183 3.85 7.84 16.79
CA PRO A 183 5.28 7.79 16.52
C PRO A 183 5.60 7.87 15.03
N ARG A 184 6.47 8.81 14.66
CA ARG A 184 6.82 9.05 13.24
C ARG A 184 7.48 7.85 12.56
N GLU A 185 8.21 7.05 13.32
CA GLU A 185 8.89 5.83 12.89
C GLU A 185 7.95 4.68 12.50
N TRP A 186 6.67 4.78 12.85
CA TRP A 186 5.67 3.79 12.43
C TRP A 186 5.26 3.92 10.97
N PHE A 187 5.58 5.06 10.34
CA PHE A 187 5.16 5.31 8.96
C PHE A 187 6.33 5.07 8.00
N GLY A 188 6.23 4.03 7.20
CA GLY A 188 7.23 3.68 6.19
C GLY A 188 6.93 4.27 4.81
N TYR A 189 5.65 4.36 4.46
CA TYR A 189 5.14 4.94 3.22
C TYR A 189 3.63 5.23 3.33
N VAL A 190 3.09 5.89 2.33
CA VAL A 190 1.65 6.21 2.22
C VAL A 190 1.12 5.58 0.94
N GLN A 191 0.01 4.87 1.00
CA GLN A 191 -0.76 4.56 -0.21
C GLN A 191 -1.56 5.79 -0.59
N PHE A 192 -1.35 6.33 -1.79
CA PHE A 192 -1.81 7.66 -2.15
C PHE A 192 -2.85 7.63 -3.26
N CYS A 193 -4.02 8.16 -2.96
CA CYS A 193 -5.17 8.24 -3.86
C CYS A 193 -6.05 9.43 -3.49
N ASP A 194 -7.11 9.65 -4.27
CA ASP A 194 -8.20 10.55 -3.92
C ASP A 194 -9.56 9.86 -4.09
N ALA A 195 -10.61 10.47 -3.62
CA ALA A 195 -11.99 10.01 -3.74
C ALA A 195 -12.95 11.19 -3.57
N SER A 196 -14.24 11.01 -3.88
CA SER A 196 -15.24 12.03 -3.63
C SER A 196 -15.31 12.42 -2.14
N ALA A 197 -15.61 13.68 -1.83
CA ALA A 197 -15.83 14.11 -0.45
C ALA A 197 -17.02 13.40 0.21
N ALA A 198 -18.03 13.04 -0.58
CA ALA A 198 -19.19 12.30 -0.09
C ALA A 198 -18.81 10.84 0.24
N ARG A 199 -19.07 10.44 1.48
CA ARG A 199 -18.85 9.06 1.93
C ARG A 199 -19.98 8.16 1.43
N PRO A 200 -19.67 6.97 0.90
CA PRO A 200 -20.69 5.98 0.55
C PRO A 200 -21.56 5.62 1.76
N ALA A 201 -22.87 5.45 1.51
CA ALA A 201 -23.83 5.12 2.56
C ALA A 201 -23.86 3.60 2.87
N ASP A 202 -23.38 2.77 1.97
CA ASP A 202 -23.40 1.31 2.07
C ASP A 202 -22.02 0.70 1.80
N LEU A 203 -21.85 -0.54 2.26
CA LEU A 203 -20.59 -1.26 2.17
C LEU A 203 -20.20 -1.62 0.72
N ASP A 204 -21.17 -1.97 -0.12
CA ASP A 204 -20.88 -2.40 -1.50
C ASP A 204 -20.34 -1.23 -2.33
N THR A 205 -20.96 -0.06 -2.20
CA THR A 205 -20.46 1.18 -2.82
C THR A 205 -19.08 1.58 -2.27
N LEU A 206 -18.86 1.42 -0.96
CA LEU A 206 -17.56 1.68 -0.34
C LEU A 206 -16.47 0.76 -0.91
N LEU A 207 -16.75 -0.53 -0.99
CA LEU A 207 -15.81 -1.53 -1.54
C LEU A 207 -15.54 -1.29 -3.02
N TYR A 208 -16.57 -0.97 -3.80
CA TYR A 208 -16.41 -0.63 -5.21
C TYR A 208 -15.52 0.60 -5.39
N GLN A 209 -15.80 1.68 -4.66
CA GLN A 209 -14.99 2.89 -4.68
C GLN A 209 -13.51 2.57 -4.35
N ALA A 210 -13.28 1.83 -3.29
CA ALA A 210 -11.92 1.57 -2.80
C ALA A 210 -11.11 0.62 -3.68
N ARG A 211 -11.77 -0.34 -4.35
CA ARG A 211 -11.10 -1.43 -5.07
C ARG A 211 -11.17 -1.31 -6.59
N ALA A 212 -12.06 -0.45 -7.12
CA ALA A 212 -12.33 -0.39 -8.54
C ALA A 212 -12.32 1.02 -9.13
N GLU A 213 -12.74 2.05 -8.37
CA GLU A 213 -12.93 3.41 -8.89
C GLU A 213 -12.53 4.47 -7.87
N ARG A 214 -11.22 4.67 -7.71
CA ARG A 214 -10.67 5.82 -6.98
C ARG A 214 -10.53 7.02 -7.93
N MET A 215 -10.22 8.18 -7.38
CA MET A 215 -10.00 9.40 -8.15
C MET A 215 -8.52 9.75 -8.26
N ILE A 216 -8.18 10.45 -9.31
CA ILE A 216 -6.85 11.03 -9.51
C ILE A 216 -6.55 11.99 -8.35
N PRO A 217 -5.37 11.92 -7.71
CA PRO A 217 -4.99 12.84 -6.63
C PRO A 217 -5.18 14.31 -7.02
N GLY A 218 -5.92 15.04 -6.20
CA GLY A 218 -6.28 16.45 -6.43
C GLY A 218 -7.55 16.67 -7.25
N GLU A 219 -8.17 15.62 -7.81
CA GLU A 219 -9.44 15.72 -8.52
C GLU A 219 -10.64 15.27 -7.68
N GLY A 220 -10.39 14.79 -6.46
CA GLY A 220 -11.41 14.41 -5.48
C GLY A 220 -11.64 15.47 -4.42
N GLY A 221 -11.98 15.00 -3.21
CA GLY A 221 -12.28 15.89 -2.09
C GLY A 221 -11.78 15.38 -0.74
N LEU A 222 -10.77 14.48 -0.74
CA LEU A 222 -10.12 14.07 0.49
C LEU A 222 -9.13 15.15 0.96
N ASP A 223 -8.91 15.25 2.26
CA ASP A 223 -7.90 16.17 2.85
C ASP A 223 -6.46 15.64 2.66
N LEU A 224 -6.03 15.54 1.40
CA LEU A 224 -4.70 15.05 1.06
C LEU A 224 -3.60 15.92 1.67
N ALA A 225 -3.77 17.24 1.64
CA ALA A 225 -2.81 18.19 2.20
C ALA A 225 -2.69 18.05 3.72
N GLY A 226 -3.82 17.90 4.43
CA GLY A 226 -3.83 17.67 5.88
C GLY A 226 -3.15 16.35 6.27
N ILE A 227 -3.39 15.28 5.52
CA ILE A 227 -2.74 13.97 5.71
C ILE A 227 -1.23 14.10 5.49
N LEU A 228 -0.80 14.69 4.37
CA LEU A 228 0.62 14.86 4.05
C LEU A 228 1.37 15.71 5.09
N ARG A 229 0.74 16.78 5.62
CA ARG A 229 1.31 17.62 6.68
C ARG A 229 1.31 16.94 8.06
N ALA A 230 0.50 15.92 8.26
CA ALA A 230 0.45 15.16 9.52
C ALA A 230 1.52 14.04 9.58
N LEU A 231 2.06 13.63 8.45
CA LEU A 231 3.04 12.56 8.30
C LEU A 231 4.47 13.11 8.09
N PRO A 232 5.52 12.29 8.23
CA PRO A 232 6.87 12.65 7.78
C PRO A 232 6.89 13.10 6.32
N ASP A 233 7.61 14.18 6.02
CA ASP A 233 7.62 14.83 4.71
C ASP A 233 8.48 14.11 3.64
N ASP A 234 9.28 13.13 4.05
CA ASP A 234 10.16 12.33 3.22
C ASP A 234 9.62 10.94 2.86
N LEU A 235 8.44 10.56 3.37
CA LEU A 235 7.85 9.25 3.09
C LEU A 235 7.59 9.04 1.60
N PRO A 236 7.92 7.86 1.04
CA PRO A 236 7.48 7.48 -0.29
C PRO A 236 5.95 7.50 -0.40
N LEU A 237 5.44 7.88 -1.56
CA LEU A 237 4.01 7.76 -1.89
C LEU A 237 3.83 6.61 -2.89
N SER A 238 3.14 5.57 -2.46
CA SER A 238 2.70 4.46 -3.32
C SER A 238 1.35 4.85 -3.93
N ILE A 239 1.35 5.15 -5.22
CA ILE A 239 0.15 5.61 -5.92
C ILE A 239 -0.76 4.42 -6.17
N GLU A 240 -1.89 4.38 -5.46
CA GLU A 240 -2.86 3.30 -5.51
C GLU A 240 -4.23 3.81 -5.97
N VAL A 241 -4.41 3.85 -7.27
CA VAL A 241 -5.60 4.42 -7.90
C VAL A 241 -6.17 3.46 -8.94
N PRO A 242 -6.92 2.42 -8.53
CA PRO A 242 -7.67 1.61 -9.48
C PRO A 242 -8.75 2.48 -10.15
N MET A 243 -8.83 2.40 -11.49
CA MET A 243 -9.78 3.15 -12.33
C MET A 243 -10.22 2.23 -13.47
N ASN A 244 -11.08 1.26 -13.15
CA ASN A 244 -11.48 0.21 -14.08
C ASN A 244 -12.18 0.76 -15.33
N GLU A 245 -12.98 1.82 -15.20
CA GLU A 245 -13.63 2.45 -16.35
C GLU A 245 -12.60 3.12 -17.27
N TRP A 246 -11.64 3.85 -16.69
CA TRP A 246 -10.59 4.48 -17.50
C TRP A 246 -9.64 3.44 -18.12
N ALA A 247 -9.39 2.33 -17.45
CA ALA A 247 -8.57 1.22 -17.95
C ALA A 247 -9.11 0.58 -19.24
N ARG A 248 -10.41 0.74 -19.53
CA ARG A 248 -11.01 0.24 -20.79
C ARG A 248 -10.55 1.02 -22.03
N THR A 249 -10.08 2.25 -21.83
CA THR A 249 -9.75 3.17 -22.95
C THR A 249 -8.33 3.70 -22.91
N ALA A 250 -7.67 3.65 -21.77
CA ALA A 250 -6.31 4.14 -21.56
C ALA A 250 -5.35 3.03 -21.15
N SER A 251 -4.16 3.00 -21.73
CA SER A 251 -3.12 2.05 -21.33
C SER A 251 -2.66 2.25 -19.89
N ALA A 252 -2.12 1.21 -19.26
CA ALA A 252 -1.50 1.30 -17.95
C ALA A 252 -0.44 2.42 -17.88
N LEU A 253 0.39 2.53 -18.90
CA LEU A 253 1.42 3.58 -18.99
C LEU A 253 0.81 4.99 -19.02
N THR A 254 -0.28 5.19 -19.75
CA THR A 254 -0.98 6.48 -19.81
C THR A 254 -1.53 6.86 -18.44
N ARG A 255 -2.18 5.93 -17.77
CA ARG A 255 -2.72 6.11 -16.42
C ARG A 255 -1.59 6.38 -15.41
N ALA A 256 -0.54 5.57 -15.41
CA ALA A 256 0.60 5.72 -14.51
C ALA A 256 1.25 7.10 -14.64
N LYS A 257 1.48 7.60 -15.87
CA LYS A 257 2.03 8.95 -16.10
C LYS A 257 1.13 10.05 -15.55
N ARG A 258 -0.17 9.99 -15.86
CA ARG A 258 -1.14 11.00 -15.38
C ARG A 258 -1.23 11.04 -13.87
N LEU A 259 -1.30 9.87 -13.22
CA LEU A 259 -1.37 9.75 -11.77
C LEU A 259 -0.11 10.28 -11.09
N ARG A 260 1.06 10.00 -11.66
CA ARG A 260 2.33 10.54 -11.17
C ARG A 260 2.37 12.07 -11.25
N GLU A 261 1.97 12.65 -12.37
CA GLU A 261 1.92 14.11 -12.58
C GLU A 261 0.98 14.77 -11.57
N ALA A 262 -0.22 14.22 -11.40
CA ALA A 262 -1.20 14.72 -10.47
C ALA A 262 -0.72 14.65 -9.00
N THR A 263 -0.11 13.52 -8.61
CA THR A 263 0.46 13.36 -7.27
C THR A 263 1.55 14.40 -7.00
N LEU A 264 2.44 14.64 -7.96
CA LEU A 264 3.49 15.66 -7.81
C LEU A 264 2.92 17.09 -7.69
N ALA A 265 1.83 17.40 -8.41
CA ALA A 265 1.14 18.68 -8.29
C ALA A 265 0.56 18.86 -6.88
N VAL A 266 -0.16 17.86 -6.34
CA VAL A 266 -0.69 17.89 -4.96
C VAL A 266 0.42 18.08 -3.94
N VAL A 267 1.54 17.34 -4.07
CA VAL A 267 2.69 17.50 -3.16
C VAL A 267 3.25 18.91 -3.24
N GLN A 268 3.44 19.45 -4.45
CA GLN A 268 3.96 20.80 -4.65
C GLN A 268 3.04 21.85 -4.03
N GLU A 269 1.74 21.80 -4.27
CA GLU A 269 0.74 22.72 -3.70
C GLU A 269 0.71 22.63 -2.17
N THR A 270 0.74 21.39 -1.61
CA THR A 270 0.73 21.18 -0.15
C THR A 270 1.85 21.91 0.57
N TYR A 271 3.04 22.00 -0.05
CA TYR A 271 4.24 22.58 0.58
C TYR A 271 4.68 23.93 -0.03
N ALA A 272 3.97 24.48 -1.05
CA ALA A 272 4.29 25.78 -1.63
C ALA A 272 3.84 26.97 -0.74
N GLU A 273 2.92 26.75 0.18
CA GLU A 273 2.32 27.79 1.05
C GLU A 273 3.12 28.10 2.33
N HIS A 274 4.42 27.71 2.38
CA HIS A 274 5.27 27.96 3.56
C HIS A 274 6.62 28.60 3.19
#